data_f2c4d82c90570579c68bfa4a1b20d5e2
#
_entry.id   f2c4d82c90570579c68bfa4a1b20d5e2
#
_cell.length_a   1.000
_cell.length_b   1.000
_cell.length_c   1.000
_cell.angle_alpha   90.00
_cell.angle_beta   90.00
_cell.angle_gamma   90.00
#
_symmetry.space_group_name_H-M   'P 1'
#
loop_
_entity.id
_entity.type
_entity.pdbx_description
1 polymer ?
#
loop_
_entity_poly.entity_id
_entity_poly.type
_entity_poly.pdbx_seq_one_letter_code
_entity_poly.pdbx_strand_id
1 'polypeptide(L)'
;MSDQGSGQNASQRASPDSRENTGAGPASSPARTGDLYIETHGAGPDLVLLHGWGLNLRVWDGLIREMANSFRIITVDLPGHGRSAWNPKACTPAAQAWQVHAALESVSTRYSLLGWSLGGQIALDLAAAVPGSVERLVLVATTPRFAVGADWPYGMPATALERMATQLRTNYKRTVNDFLELQVRGSVASEKVLADLKASLFAHGEAHPKALVTGLTTLENSDLRPMLSLVRAPTLVIAGQYDRVTLPAASRALAEALPDARYVEIRRAAHAPFLSHTAEFAALVTRFLQGDTAITATS
;
A
#
# COMPACT_ATOMS: atom_id res chain seq x y z
N MET A 1 -33.28 72.88 33.37
CA MET A 1 -34.44 72.25 34.05
C MET A 1 -34.35 70.79 33.58
N SER A 2 -33.71 69.98 34.40
CA SER A 2 -34.33 68.91 35.21
C SER A 2 -34.90 67.80 34.30
N ASP A 3 -34.64 66.57 34.42
CA ASP A 3 -34.42 65.78 35.62
C ASP A 3 -33.95 64.35 35.18
N GLN A 4 -33.34 63.75 36.11
CA GLN A 4 -32.85 62.40 36.35
C GLN A 4 -33.81 61.25 36.01
N GLY A 5 -33.27 60.12 35.86
CA GLY A 5 -33.94 58.83 36.13
C GLY A 5 -33.20 57.61 35.66
N SER A 6 -32.32 57.11 36.52
CA SER A 6 -32.07 55.71 36.96
C SER A 6 -32.49 54.57 35.98
N GLY A 7 -31.66 53.72 35.45
CA GLY A 7 -30.97 52.62 36.12
C GLY A 7 -31.76 51.33 36.11
N GLN A 8 -31.36 50.35 35.37
CA GLN A 8 -31.47 48.96 35.80
C GLN A 8 -30.57 48.01 34.94
N ASN A 9 -29.76 47.34 35.66
CA ASN A 9 -28.85 46.27 35.32
C ASN A 9 -29.62 45.02 34.87
N ALA A 10 -29.34 44.48 33.70
CA ALA A 10 -29.77 43.14 33.31
C ALA A 10 -28.56 42.32 32.90
N SER A 11 -28.17 41.48 33.82
CA SER A 11 -27.20 40.39 33.70
C SER A 11 -27.51 39.49 32.50
N GLN A 12 -26.70 39.53 31.44
CA GLN A 12 -26.73 38.52 30.41
C GLN A 12 -25.74 37.42 30.79
N ARG A 13 -26.32 36.25 31.06
CA ARG A 13 -25.59 34.98 31.22
C ARG A 13 -24.99 34.58 29.88
N ALA A 14 -23.67 34.47 29.84
CA ALA A 14 -22.95 33.83 28.76
C ALA A 14 -23.24 32.32 28.76
N SER A 15 -23.69 31.80 27.62
CA SER A 15 -23.78 30.37 27.34
C SER A 15 -22.38 29.82 27.06
N PRO A 16 -22.05 28.57 27.46
CA PRO A 16 -20.74 28.00 27.17
C PRO A 16 -20.63 27.63 25.71
N ASP A 17 -19.58 28.13 25.13
CA ASP A 17 -19.08 27.90 23.78
C ASP A 17 -18.89 26.39 23.54
N SER A 18 -19.68 25.82 22.66
CA SER A 18 -19.50 24.47 22.15
C SER A 18 -18.27 24.47 21.23
N ARG A 19 -17.11 24.14 21.78
CA ARG A 19 -15.90 23.86 20.98
C ARG A 19 -16.18 22.64 20.16
N GLU A 20 -16.49 22.82 18.88
CA GLU A 20 -16.38 21.80 17.87
C GLU A 20 -14.93 21.31 17.85
N ASN A 21 -14.74 20.10 18.31
CA ASN A 21 -13.49 19.36 18.18
C ASN A 21 -13.35 18.92 16.72
N THR A 22 -12.87 19.80 15.86
CA THR A 22 -12.39 19.45 14.53
C THR A 22 -11.10 18.67 14.72
N GLY A 23 -11.24 17.34 14.81
CA GLY A 23 -10.12 16.42 14.85
C GLY A 23 -9.22 16.63 13.63
N ALA A 24 -8.21 17.47 13.77
CA ALA A 24 -7.12 17.54 12.84
C ALA A 24 -6.46 16.15 12.79
N GLY A 25 -6.59 15.47 11.67
CA GLY A 25 -5.86 14.23 11.44
C GLY A 25 -4.35 14.46 11.62
N PRO A 26 -3.57 13.39 11.84
CA PRO A 26 -2.13 13.51 12.08
C PRO A 26 -1.49 14.32 10.96
N ALA A 27 -0.71 15.34 11.34
CA ALA A 27 -0.05 16.24 10.41
C ALA A 27 0.81 15.44 9.41
N SER A 28 0.59 15.65 8.11
CA SER A 28 1.40 15.07 7.04
C SER A 28 2.52 16.05 6.66
N SER A 29 3.73 15.51 6.48
CA SER A 29 4.86 16.28 5.96
C SER A 29 5.23 15.74 4.58
N PRO A 30 4.85 16.42 3.48
CA PRO A 30 5.23 16.02 2.14
C PRO A 30 6.71 16.39 1.87
N ALA A 31 7.43 15.48 1.22
CA ALA A 31 8.80 15.71 0.78
C ALA A 31 9.04 15.12 -0.62
N ARG A 32 9.95 15.73 -1.39
CA ARG A 32 10.52 15.09 -2.57
C ARG A 32 11.95 14.69 -2.24
N THR A 33 12.24 13.41 -2.41
CA THR A 33 13.55 12.86 -2.17
C THR A 33 14.03 12.25 -3.48
N GLY A 34 14.92 12.97 -4.16
CA GLY A 34 15.24 12.67 -5.56
C GLY A 34 14.00 12.85 -6.44
N ASP A 35 13.69 11.84 -7.28
CA ASP A 35 12.56 11.84 -8.21
C ASP A 35 11.26 11.30 -7.58
N LEU A 36 11.29 10.81 -6.32
CA LEU A 36 10.13 10.22 -5.67
C LEU A 36 9.44 11.19 -4.71
N TYR A 37 8.12 11.10 -4.70
CA TYR A 37 7.27 11.82 -3.77
C TYR A 37 6.95 10.93 -2.57
N ILE A 38 7.16 11.47 -1.37
CA ILE A 38 7.02 10.78 -0.09
C ILE A 38 6.16 11.63 0.83
N GLU A 39 5.29 11.00 1.60
CA GLU A 39 4.59 11.62 2.73
C GLU A 39 4.87 10.87 4.02
N THR A 40 4.94 11.60 5.12
CA THR A 40 5.17 11.04 6.46
C THR A 40 4.04 11.42 7.38
N HIS A 41 3.51 10.45 8.14
CA HIS A 41 2.37 10.62 9.03
C HIS A 41 2.64 9.95 10.38
N GLY A 42 2.20 10.57 11.46
CA GLY A 42 2.33 9.99 12.81
C GLY A 42 3.74 10.04 13.38
N ALA A 43 3.97 9.27 14.44
CA ALA A 43 5.24 9.15 15.15
C ALA A 43 5.41 7.74 15.70
N GLY A 44 6.67 7.32 15.95
CA GLY A 44 7.00 6.00 16.44
C GLY A 44 7.98 5.26 15.53
N PRO A 45 8.05 3.91 15.58
CA PRO A 45 8.85 3.12 14.67
C PRO A 45 8.43 3.32 13.21
N ASP A 46 9.40 3.29 12.31
CA ASP A 46 9.18 3.55 10.90
C ASP A 46 8.50 2.40 10.18
N LEU A 47 7.43 2.72 9.44
CA LEU A 47 6.71 1.81 8.57
C LEU A 47 6.58 2.41 7.16
N VAL A 48 7.30 1.84 6.19
CA VAL A 48 7.24 2.24 4.79
C VAL A 48 6.14 1.47 4.07
N LEU A 49 5.30 2.16 3.28
CA LEU A 49 4.21 1.56 2.52
C LEU A 49 4.41 1.78 1.02
N LEU A 50 4.42 0.68 0.23
CA LEU A 50 4.55 0.66 -1.23
C LEU A 50 3.26 0.17 -1.88
N HIS A 51 2.63 1.01 -2.69
CA HIS A 51 1.35 0.73 -3.36
C HIS A 51 1.48 -0.22 -4.57
N GLY A 52 0.35 -0.70 -5.09
CA GLY A 52 0.28 -1.56 -6.25
C GLY A 52 0.30 -0.81 -7.59
N TRP A 53 0.35 -1.59 -8.69
CA TRP A 53 0.35 -1.09 -10.06
C TRP A 53 -0.82 -0.16 -10.35
N GLY A 54 -0.54 0.95 -11.04
CA GLY A 54 -1.53 1.89 -11.56
C GLY A 54 -2.15 2.84 -10.52
N LEU A 55 -1.78 2.71 -9.25
CA LEU A 55 -2.32 3.51 -8.15
C LEU A 55 -1.27 4.49 -7.59
N ASN A 56 -1.51 5.04 -6.43
CA ASN A 56 -0.63 5.97 -5.74
C ASN A 56 -0.78 5.82 -4.22
N LEU A 57 -0.01 6.59 -3.45
CA LEU A 57 0.05 6.48 -1.99
C LEU A 57 -1.28 6.77 -1.27
N ARG A 58 -2.27 7.42 -1.93
CA ARG A 58 -3.60 7.69 -1.31
C ARG A 58 -4.39 6.42 -0.99
N VAL A 59 -4.03 5.26 -1.58
CA VAL A 59 -4.65 3.98 -1.21
C VAL A 59 -4.48 3.65 0.27
N TRP A 60 -3.48 4.24 0.91
CA TRP A 60 -3.13 4.02 2.31
C TRP A 60 -3.85 4.92 3.30
N ASP A 61 -4.63 5.92 2.86
CA ASP A 61 -5.27 6.90 3.74
C ASP A 61 -6.13 6.28 4.85
N GLY A 62 -6.82 5.19 4.54
CA GLY A 62 -7.57 4.40 5.53
C GLY A 62 -6.66 3.77 6.57
N LEU A 63 -5.59 3.13 6.14
CA LEU A 63 -4.63 2.45 7.02
C LEU A 63 -3.82 3.45 7.87
N ILE A 64 -3.49 4.60 7.31
CA ILE A 64 -2.81 5.69 8.03
C ILE A 64 -3.64 6.11 9.24
N ARG A 65 -4.95 6.30 9.09
CA ARG A 65 -5.84 6.68 10.20
C ARG A 65 -5.85 5.66 11.34
N GLU A 66 -5.72 4.39 11.02
CA GLU A 66 -5.68 3.30 12.02
C GLU A 66 -4.32 3.20 12.73
N MET A 67 -3.21 3.46 12.03
CA MET A 67 -1.89 3.07 12.50
C MET A 67 -0.96 4.24 12.87
N ALA A 68 -1.26 5.49 12.49
CA ALA A 68 -0.37 6.64 12.70
C ALA A 68 -0.17 7.02 14.18
N ASN A 69 -1.01 6.52 15.09
CA ASN A 69 -0.80 6.68 16.53
C ASN A 69 0.28 5.75 17.09
N SER A 70 0.68 4.71 16.34
CA SER A 70 1.63 3.68 16.79
C SER A 70 2.90 3.65 15.96
N PHE A 71 2.88 4.20 14.75
CA PHE A 71 3.99 4.16 13.79
C PHE A 71 4.19 5.51 13.11
N ARG A 72 5.44 5.82 12.76
CA ARG A 72 5.73 6.84 11.76
C ARG A 72 5.59 6.20 10.39
N ILE A 73 4.48 6.46 9.71
CA ILE A 73 4.15 5.86 8.41
C ILE A 73 4.75 6.71 7.31
N ILE A 74 5.54 6.08 6.44
CA ILE A 74 6.22 6.68 5.30
C ILE A 74 5.60 6.07 4.04
N THR A 75 4.82 6.85 3.31
CA THR A 75 4.19 6.41 2.07
C THR A 75 4.94 6.95 0.87
N VAL A 76 5.11 6.13 -0.16
CA VAL A 76 5.89 6.45 -1.35
C VAL A 76 5.02 6.30 -2.59
N ASP A 77 4.99 7.32 -3.44
CA ASP A 77 4.53 7.15 -4.82
C ASP A 77 5.63 6.46 -5.62
N LEU A 78 5.36 5.28 -6.17
CA LEU A 78 6.32 4.52 -6.97
C LEU A 78 6.73 5.28 -8.25
N PRO A 79 7.87 4.96 -8.89
CA PRO A 79 8.34 5.65 -10.08
C PRO A 79 7.26 5.77 -11.17
N GLY A 80 6.96 7.00 -11.58
CA GLY A 80 5.97 7.31 -12.59
C GLY A 80 4.51 7.15 -12.15
N HIS A 81 4.25 7.00 -10.85
CA HIS A 81 2.91 6.98 -10.27
C HIS A 81 2.69 8.21 -9.39
N GLY A 82 1.43 8.64 -9.25
CA GLY A 82 1.06 9.76 -8.42
C GLY A 82 1.87 11.02 -8.76
N ARG A 83 2.62 11.53 -7.79
CA ARG A 83 3.48 12.73 -7.92
C ARG A 83 4.95 12.42 -8.19
N SER A 84 5.34 11.13 -8.26
CA SER A 84 6.69 10.71 -8.59
C SER A 84 6.98 10.81 -10.08
N ALA A 85 8.19 11.28 -10.41
CA ALA A 85 8.62 11.37 -11.78
C ALA A 85 8.78 9.98 -12.42
N TRP A 86 8.48 9.87 -13.72
CA TRP A 86 8.81 8.68 -14.49
C TRP A 86 10.32 8.60 -14.74
N ASN A 87 10.91 7.46 -14.42
CA ASN A 87 12.31 7.17 -14.69
C ASN A 87 12.43 6.00 -15.65
N PRO A 88 12.90 6.20 -16.90
CA PRO A 88 13.03 5.12 -17.88
C PRO A 88 14.04 4.03 -17.48
N LYS A 89 14.90 4.27 -16.48
CA LYS A 89 15.83 3.28 -15.94
C LYS A 89 15.18 2.37 -14.87
N ALA A 90 14.02 2.74 -14.35
CA ALA A 90 13.28 1.95 -13.35
C ALA A 90 12.35 0.92 -14.00
N CYS A 91 12.93 0.02 -14.84
CA CYS A 91 12.19 -0.94 -15.66
C CYS A 91 12.12 -2.35 -15.07
N THR A 92 12.72 -2.59 -13.92
CA THR A 92 12.70 -3.89 -13.23
C THR A 92 12.35 -3.69 -11.75
N PRO A 93 11.88 -4.74 -11.02
CA PRO A 93 11.67 -4.63 -9.57
C PRO A 93 12.94 -4.15 -8.86
N ALA A 94 14.10 -4.68 -9.22
CA ALA A 94 15.39 -4.28 -8.65
C ALA A 94 15.69 -2.79 -8.87
N ALA A 95 15.50 -2.27 -10.09
CA ALA A 95 15.74 -0.87 -10.38
C ALA A 95 14.78 0.07 -9.62
N GLN A 96 13.52 -0.35 -9.47
CA GLN A 96 12.52 0.38 -8.67
C GLN A 96 12.85 0.30 -7.18
N ALA A 97 13.28 -0.86 -6.68
CA ALA A 97 13.70 -1.06 -5.30
C ALA A 97 14.89 -0.16 -4.95
N TRP A 98 15.90 -0.06 -5.81
CA TRP A 98 17.04 0.85 -5.60
C TRP A 98 16.64 2.32 -5.63
N GLN A 99 15.68 2.71 -6.47
CA GLN A 99 15.18 4.09 -6.49
C GLN A 99 14.40 4.41 -5.21
N VAL A 100 13.59 3.46 -4.72
CA VAL A 100 12.90 3.58 -3.42
C VAL A 100 13.91 3.65 -2.28
N HIS A 101 14.92 2.77 -2.27
CA HIS A 101 15.97 2.78 -1.25
C HIS A 101 16.71 4.11 -1.19
N ALA A 102 17.19 4.60 -2.32
CA ALA A 102 17.89 5.89 -2.39
C ALA A 102 17.01 7.07 -1.92
N ALA A 103 15.70 7.03 -2.19
CA ALA A 103 14.79 8.04 -1.70
C ALA A 103 14.57 7.94 -0.18
N LEU A 104 14.58 6.73 0.38
CA LEU A 104 14.40 6.51 1.81
C LEU A 104 15.62 6.86 2.65
N GLU A 105 16.86 6.77 2.13
CA GLU A 105 18.10 7.01 2.89
C GLU A 105 18.12 8.35 3.63
N SER A 106 17.48 9.39 3.07
CA SER A 106 17.36 10.71 3.71
C SER A 106 16.19 10.83 4.70
N VAL A 107 15.30 9.82 4.76
CA VAL A 107 14.10 9.82 5.61
C VAL A 107 14.22 8.82 6.74
N SER A 108 14.70 7.61 6.43
CA SER A 108 14.88 6.51 7.37
C SER A 108 15.90 5.51 6.85
N THR A 109 16.81 5.07 7.71
CA THR A 109 17.84 4.06 7.38
C THR A 109 17.45 2.66 7.85
N ARG A 110 16.48 2.55 8.78
CA ARG A 110 15.95 1.28 9.30
C ARG A 110 14.45 1.40 9.48
N TYR A 111 13.69 0.49 8.88
CA TYR A 111 12.23 0.54 8.85
C TYR A 111 11.63 -0.85 8.70
N SER A 112 10.38 -0.99 9.11
CA SER A 112 9.51 -2.06 8.63
C SER A 112 8.96 -1.68 7.26
N LEU A 113 8.78 -2.67 6.39
CA LEU A 113 8.37 -2.47 5.00
C LEU A 113 7.09 -3.24 4.69
N LEU A 114 6.09 -2.57 4.16
CA LEU A 114 4.86 -3.18 3.67
C LEU A 114 4.71 -2.89 2.17
N GLY A 115 4.59 -3.95 1.40
CA GLY A 115 4.36 -3.86 -0.05
C GLY A 115 3.11 -4.59 -0.49
N TRP A 116 2.30 -3.93 -1.31
CA TRP A 116 1.09 -4.49 -1.90
C TRP A 116 1.25 -4.76 -3.39
N SER A 117 0.95 -6.00 -3.85
CA SER A 117 0.95 -6.39 -5.25
C SER A 117 2.31 -6.10 -5.92
N LEU A 118 2.40 -5.22 -6.93
CA LEU A 118 3.68 -4.77 -7.51
C LEU A 118 4.61 -4.18 -6.43
N GLY A 119 4.07 -3.36 -5.53
CA GLY A 119 4.85 -2.84 -4.39
C GLY A 119 5.40 -3.94 -3.50
N GLY A 120 4.74 -5.10 -3.43
CA GLY A 120 5.22 -6.30 -2.74
C GLY A 120 6.42 -6.96 -3.43
N GLN A 121 6.45 -6.99 -4.77
CA GLN A 121 7.64 -7.46 -5.51
C GLN A 121 8.84 -6.51 -5.31
N ILE A 122 8.59 -5.20 -5.33
CA ILE A 122 9.63 -4.19 -5.04
C ILE A 122 10.13 -4.34 -3.60
N ALA A 123 9.23 -4.58 -2.64
CA ALA A 123 9.58 -4.80 -1.25
C ALA A 123 10.40 -6.08 -1.03
N LEU A 124 10.10 -7.17 -1.74
CA LEU A 124 10.90 -8.40 -1.74
C LEU A 124 12.32 -8.15 -2.23
N ASP A 125 12.44 -7.48 -3.37
CA ASP A 125 13.73 -7.15 -3.97
C ASP A 125 14.57 -6.27 -3.02
N LEU A 126 13.94 -5.24 -2.45
CA LEU A 126 14.58 -4.36 -1.49
C LEU A 126 15.04 -5.10 -0.23
N ALA A 127 14.19 -5.96 0.35
CA ALA A 127 14.52 -6.73 1.54
C ALA A 127 15.68 -7.73 1.31
N ALA A 128 15.78 -8.27 0.09
CA ALA A 128 16.89 -9.14 -0.30
C ALA A 128 18.19 -8.36 -0.56
N ALA A 129 18.08 -7.15 -1.17
CA ALA A 129 19.24 -6.34 -1.55
C ALA A 129 19.88 -5.60 -0.37
N VAL A 130 19.07 -5.13 0.59
CA VAL A 130 19.53 -4.34 1.75
C VAL A 130 18.98 -4.90 3.08
N PRO A 131 19.37 -6.12 3.46
CA PRO A 131 18.81 -6.83 4.62
C PRO A 131 19.05 -6.10 5.96
N GLY A 132 20.01 -5.16 6.02
CA GLY A 132 20.28 -4.34 7.21
C GLY A 132 19.30 -3.20 7.43
N SER A 133 18.56 -2.79 6.41
CA SER A 133 17.60 -1.68 6.48
C SER A 133 16.17 -2.13 6.77
N VAL A 134 15.78 -3.36 6.39
CA VAL A 134 14.43 -3.88 6.59
C VAL A 134 14.36 -4.70 7.87
N GLU A 135 13.65 -4.20 8.87
CA GLU A 135 13.50 -4.87 10.18
C GLU A 135 12.43 -5.96 10.16
N ARG A 136 11.29 -5.69 9.51
CA ARG A 136 10.19 -6.63 9.29
C ARG A 136 9.57 -6.37 7.94
N LEU A 137 9.10 -7.41 7.28
CA LEU A 137 8.51 -7.36 5.96
C LEU A 137 7.04 -7.79 6.00
N VAL A 138 6.14 -7.00 5.43
CA VAL A 138 4.73 -7.36 5.24
C VAL A 138 4.43 -7.36 3.74
N LEU A 139 4.03 -8.51 3.23
CA LEU A 139 3.73 -8.73 1.82
C LEU A 139 2.23 -8.98 1.65
N VAL A 140 1.57 -8.10 0.91
CA VAL A 140 0.10 -8.11 0.78
C VAL A 140 -0.28 -8.43 -0.64
N ALA A 141 -1.06 -9.49 -0.84
CA ALA A 141 -1.62 -9.87 -2.14
C ALA A 141 -0.54 -9.81 -3.25
N THR A 142 0.60 -10.44 -3.00
CA THR A 142 1.77 -10.45 -3.90
C THR A 142 2.32 -11.85 -4.12
N THR A 143 3.21 -11.99 -5.08
CA THR A 143 3.79 -13.24 -5.55
C THR A 143 5.21 -13.01 -6.05
N PRO A 144 6.14 -13.96 -5.90
CA PRO A 144 7.49 -13.82 -6.43
C PRO A 144 7.54 -13.92 -7.96
N ARG A 145 6.52 -14.53 -8.57
CA ARG A 145 6.35 -14.63 -10.01
C ARG A 145 4.88 -14.46 -10.37
N PHE A 146 4.58 -13.43 -11.16
CA PHE A 146 3.20 -13.07 -11.48
C PHE A 146 2.64 -13.90 -12.65
N ALA A 147 3.46 -14.22 -13.65
CA ALA A 147 3.07 -15.04 -14.78
C ALA A 147 3.18 -16.54 -14.48
N VAL A 148 2.19 -17.32 -14.95
CA VAL A 148 2.23 -18.78 -14.88
C VAL A 148 3.42 -19.33 -15.66
N GLY A 149 4.01 -20.42 -15.18
CA GLY A 149 5.07 -21.16 -15.82
C GLY A 149 4.98 -22.64 -15.49
N ALA A 150 5.78 -23.47 -16.16
CA ALA A 150 5.75 -24.93 -15.98
C ALA A 150 6.02 -25.35 -14.50
N ASP A 151 6.85 -24.58 -13.82
CA ASP A 151 7.25 -24.75 -12.42
C ASP A 151 6.58 -23.76 -11.44
N TRP A 152 5.58 -23.00 -11.93
CA TRP A 152 4.81 -22.03 -11.17
C TRP A 152 3.36 -21.96 -11.65
N PRO A 153 2.46 -22.83 -11.16
CA PRO A 153 1.09 -22.91 -11.65
C PRO A 153 0.15 -21.82 -11.08
N TYR A 154 0.62 -21.03 -10.12
CA TYR A 154 -0.20 -20.07 -9.36
C TYR A 154 -0.31 -18.69 -10.02
N GLY A 155 0.36 -18.49 -11.16
CA GLY A 155 0.44 -17.19 -11.82
C GLY A 155 -0.79 -16.86 -12.67
N MET A 156 -0.82 -15.63 -13.16
CA MET A 156 -1.78 -15.20 -14.19
C MET A 156 -1.31 -15.70 -15.56
N PRO A 157 -2.22 -16.17 -16.44
CA PRO A 157 -1.85 -16.54 -17.81
C PRO A 157 -1.17 -15.38 -18.55
N ALA A 158 -0.03 -15.64 -19.22
CA ALA A 158 0.70 -14.63 -19.98
C ALA A 158 -0.20 -13.91 -21.00
N THR A 159 -1.09 -14.66 -21.68
CA THR A 159 -2.08 -14.08 -22.61
C THR A 159 -3.04 -13.07 -21.98
N ALA A 160 -3.28 -13.13 -20.67
CA ALA A 160 -4.09 -12.13 -19.97
C ALA A 160 -3.29 -10.84 -19.75
N LEU A 161 -2.00 -10.95 -19.39
CA LEU A 161 -1.08 -9.83 -19.24
C LEU A 161 -0.83 -9.11 -20.56
N GLU A 162 -0.53 -9.86 -21.62
CA GLU A 162 -0.35 -9.35 -23.00
C GLU A 162 -1.60 -8.58 -23.48
N ARG A 163 -2.78 -9.15 -23.24
CA ARG A 163 -4.07 -8.50 -23.58
C ARG A 163 -4.21 -7.20 -22.83
N MET A 164 -3.93 -7.19 -21.54
CA MET A 164 -3.99 -6.00 -20.70
C MET A 164 -3.00 -4.94 -21.20
N ALA A 165 -1.77 -5.31 -21.53
CA ALA A 165 -0.77 -4.41 -22.09
C ALA A 165 -1.20 -3.81 -23.46
N THR A 166 -1.87 -4.60 -24.29
CA THR A 166 -2.42 -4.14 -25.58
C THR A 166 -3.59 -3.18 -25.37
N GLN A 167 -4.52 -3.53 -24.49
CA GLN A 167 -5.66 -2.69 -24.15
C GLN A 167 -5.23 -1.36 -23.50
N LEU A 168 -4.19 -1.38 -22.70
CA LEU A 168 -3.64 -0.19 -22.08
C LEU A 168 -3.19 0.86 -23.12
N ARG A 169 -2.62 0.41 -24.25
CA ARG A 169 -2.18 1.28 -25.36
C ARG A 169 -3.35 1.88 -26.14
N THR A 170 -4.48 1.18 -26.21
CA THR A 170 -5.64 1.60 -27.01
C THR A 170 -6.73 2.29 -26.20
N ASN A 171 -6.94 1.87 -24.96
CA ASN A 171 -7.99 2.43 -24.09
C ASN A 171 -7.56 2.38 -22.61
N TYR A 172 -6.63 3.26 -22.25
CA TYR A 172 -6.05 3.37 -20.91
C TYR A 172 -7.10 3.39 -19.79
N LYS A 173 -8.06 4.34 -19.87
CA LYS A 173 -9.02 4.54 -18.76
C LYS A 173 -9.89 3.31 -18.53
N ARG A 174 -10.32 2.65 -19.59
CA ARG A 174 -11.11 1.44 -19.49
C ARG A 174 -10.29 0.30 -18.90
N THR A 175 -9.05 0.11 -19.37
CA THR A 175 -8.17 -0.98 -18.90
C THR A 175 -7.89 -0.86 -17.40
N VAL A 176 -7.57 0.35 -16.94
CA VAL A 176 -7.36 0.59 -15.50
C VAL A 176 -8.64 0.33 -14.71
N ASN A 177 -9.80 0.80 -15.19
CA ASN A 177 -11.07 0.60 -14.53
C ASN A 177 -11.43 -0.89 -14.43
N ASP A 178 -11.31 -1.65 -15.53
CA ASP A 178 -11.55 -3.10 -15.57
C ASP A 178 -10.63 -3.85 -14.59
N PHE A 179 -9.38 -3.39 -14.47
CA PHE A 179 -8.44 -3.96 -13.50
C PHE A 179 -8.83 -3.64 -12.04
N LEU A 180 -9.29 -2.42 -11.74
CA LEU A 180 -9.80 -2.08 -10.40
C LEU A 180 -11.02 -2.93 -10.03
N GLU A 181 -11.92 -3.17 -10.97
CA GLU A 181 -13.08 -4.04 -10.76
C GLU A 181 -12.67 -5.49 -10.47
N LEU A 182 -11.65 -6.00 -11.16
CA LEU A 182 -11.10 -7.34 -10.89
C LEU A 182 -10.55 -7.46 -9.46
N GLN A 183 -9.90 -6.42 -8.94
CA GLN A 183 -9.29 -6.39 -7.61
C GLN A 183 -10.29 -6.55 -6.46
N VAL A 184 -11.54 -6.14 -6.66
CA VAL A 184 -12.56 -6.15 -5.59
C VAL A 184 -13.57 -7.27 -5.73
N ARG A 185 -13.55 -8.02 -6.84
CA ARG A 185 -14.56 -9.01 -7.18
C ARG A 185 -14.69 -10.12 -6.13
N GLY A 186 -15.86 -10.21 -5.53
CA GLY A 186 -16.22 -11.20 -4.50
C GLY A 186 -15.91 -10.76 -3.07
N SER A 187 -15.23 -9.63 -2.86
CA SER A 187 -14.98 -9.07 -1.54
C SER A 187 -16.26 -8.56 -0.88
N VAL A 188 -16.29 -8.55 0.46
CA VAL A 188 -17.28 -7.77 1.19
C VAL A 188 -17.11 -6.29 0.86
N ALA A 189 -18.21 -5.54 0.83
CA ALA A 189 -18.22 -4.12 0.51
C ALA A 189 -17.46 -3.77 -0.80
N SER A 190 -17.52 -4.66 -1.82
CA SER A 190 -16.80 -4.50 -3.10
C SER A 190 -17.06 -3.14 -3.78
N GLU A 191 -18.28 -2.62 -3.70
CA GLU A 191 -18.65 -1.32 -4.27
C GLU A 191 -17.92 -0.17 -3.55
N LYS A 192 -17.88 -0.20 -2.20
CA LYS A 192 -17.17 0.79 -1.41
C LYS A 192 -15.67 0.73 -1.70
N VAL A 193 -15.07 -0.46 -1.70
CA VAL A 193 -13.63 -0.65 -1.98
C VAL A 193 -13.30 -0.16 -3.39
N LEU A 194 -14.15 -0.43 -4.37
CA LEU A 194 -13.97 0.08 -5.74
C LEU A 194 -14.04 1.60 -5.80
N ALA A 195 -14.98 2.21 -5.07
CA ALA A 195 -15.09 3.66 -4.97
C ALA A 195 -13.84 4.27 -4.32
N ASP A 196 -13.33 3.69 -3.24
CA ASP A 196 -12.10 4.13 -2.56
C ASP A 196 -10.87 4.01 -3.49
N LEU A 197 -10.73 2.91 -4.25
CA LEU A 197 -9.66 2.74 -5.23
C LEU A 197 -9.74 3.78 -6.35
N LYS A 198 -10.93 4.03 -6.89
CA LYS A 198 -11.15 5.05 -7.94
C LYS A 198 -10.86 6.46 -7.41
N ALA A 199 -11.30 6.78 -6.19
CA ALA A 199 -10.99 8.06 -5.56
C ALA A 199 -9.48 8.25 -5.35
N SER A 200 -8.78 7.23 -4.88
CA SER A 200 -7.33 7.23 -4.70
C SER A 200 -6.58 7.43 -6.02
N LEU A 201 -7.05 6.79 -7.11
CA LEU A 201 -6.44 6.93 -8.43
C LEU A 201 -6.39 8.39 -8.90
N PHE A 202 -7.47 9.14 -8.68
CA PHE A 202 -7.59 10.52 -9.16
C PHE A 202 -7.06 11.57 -8.16
N ALA A 203 -6.80 11.20 -6.90
CA ALA A 203 -6.39 12.15 -5.86
C ALA A 203 -5.01 12.80 -6.13
N HIS A 204 -4.09 12.09 -6.80
CA HIS A 204 -2.74 12.57 -7.10
C HIS A 204 -2.40 12.60 -8.60
N GLY A 205 -3.40 12.42 -9.47
CA GLY A 205 -3.23 12.31 -10.91
C GLY A 205 -3.04 10.88 -11.40
N GLU A 206 -3.09 10.73 -12.71
CA GLU A 206 -2.94 9.43 -13.38
C GLU A 206 -1.46 9.01 -13.42
N ALA A 207 -1.20 7.71 -13.35
CA ALA A 207 0.16 7.20 -13.54
C ALA A 207 0.65 7.49 -14.98
N HIS A 208 1.94 7.70 -15.13
CA HIS A 208 2.55 7.95 -16.43
C HIS A 208 2.34 6.72 -17.34
N PRO A 209 1.87 6.87 -18.59
CA PRO A 209 1.54 5.73 -19.47
C PRO A 209 2.70 4.74 -19.65
N LYS A 210 3.95 5.23 -19.74
CA LYS A 210 5.13 4.36 -19.82
C LYS A 210 5.38 3.59 -18.53
N ALA A 211 5.09 4.16 -17.35
CA ALA A 211 5.21 3.47 -16.08
C ALA A 211 4.23 2.29 -16.01
N LEU A 212 3.03 2.46 -16.51
CA LEU A 212 2.02 1.40 -16.54
C LEU A 212 2.43 0.25 -17.48
N VAL A 213 2.89 0.56 -18.68
CA VAL A 213 3.39 -0.47 -19.62
C VAL A 213 4.59 -1.19 -19.02
N THR A 214 5.56 -0.45 -18.47
CA THR A 214 6.74 -1.04 -17.84
C THR A 214 6.36 -1.89 -16.62
N GLY A 215 5.43 -1.44 -15.79
CA GLY A 215 4.95 -2.20 -14.64
C GLY A 215 4.32 -3.54 -15.05
N LEU A 216 3.51 -3.59 -16.13
CA LEU A 216 2.98 -4.85 -16.66
C LEU A 216 4.09 -5.76 -17.21
N THR A 217 5.05 -5.20 -17.95
CA THR A 217 6.21 -5.96 -18.44
C THR A 217 7.05 -6.50 -17.28
N THR A 218 7.18 -5.73 -16.22
CA THR A 218 7.84 -6.16 -14.97
C THR A 218 7.11 -7.35 -14.36
N LEU A 219 5.79 -7.24 -14.18
CA LEU A 219 4.97 -8.32 -13.62
C LEU A 219 5.03 -9.59 -14.49
N GLU A 220 5.03 -9.45 -15.79
CA GLU A 220 5.08 -10.58 -16.74
C GLU A 220 6.40 -11.33 -16.68
N ASN A 221 7.53 -10.61 -16.65
CA ASN A 221 8.86 -11.17 -16.85
C ASN A 221 9.65 -11.42 -15.57
N SER A 222 9.19 -10.90 -14.41
CA SER A 222 9.92 -11.03 -13.16
C SER A 222 9.74 -12.41 -12.53
N ASP A 223 10.86 -12.98 -12.09
CA ASP A 223 10.92 -14.17 -11.25
C ASP A 223 11.87 -13.90 -10.09
N LEU A 224 11.31 -13.63 -8.92
CA LEU A 224 12.05 -13.31 -7.70
C LEU A 224 12.32 -14.53 -6.83
N ARG A 225 11.91 -15.73 -7.25
CA ARG A 225 12.11 -16.97 -6.47
C ARG A 225 13.57 -17.25 -6.14
N PRO A 226 14.55 -17.01 -7.04
CA PRO A 226 15.96 -17.25 -6.73
C PRO A 226 16.52 -16.39 -5.60
N MET A 227 15.89 -15.23 -5.28
CA MET A 227 16.37 -14.33 -4.24
C MET A 227 15.66 -14.50 -2.88
N LEU A 228 14.59 -15.30 -2.79
CA LEU A 228 13.81 -15.44 -1.56
C LEU A 228 14.65 -15.88 -0.36
N SER A 229 15.67 -16.73 -0.58
CA SER A 229 16.60 -17.15 0.46
C SER A 229 17.51 -16.04 1.01
N LEU A 230 17.57 -14.88 0.34
CA LEU A 230 18.34 -13.70 0.78
C LEU A 230 17.54 -12.80 1.72
N VAL A 231 16.22 -12.95 1.77
CA VAL A 231 15.35 -12.18 2.67
C VAL A 231 15.60 -12.63 4.10
N ARG A 232 16.14 -11.71 4.93
CA ARG A 232 16.49 -11.98 6.34
C ARG A 232 15.43 -11.47 7.31
N ALA A 233 14.62 -10.51 6.90
CA ALA A 233 13.59 -9.92 7.74
C ALA A 233 12.48 -10.96 8.04
N PRO A 234 12.05 -11.11 9.30
CA PRO A 234 10.81 -11.81 9.60
C PRO A 234 9.67 -11.27 8.73
N THR A 235 8.92 -12.16 8.08
CA THR A 235 7.96 -11.79 7.05
C THR A 235 6.54 -12.23 7.40
N LEU A 236 5.56 -11.34 7.15
CA LEU A 236 4.14 -11.67 7.18
C LEU A 236 3.57 -11.57 5.77
N VAL A 237 3.06 -12.67 5.25
CA VAL A 237 2.38 -12.72 3.94
C VAL A 237 0.88 -12.74 4.17
N ILE A 238 0.17 -11.75 3.65
CA ILE A 238 -1.27 -11.59 3.78
C ILE A 238 -1.93 -11.73 2.40
N ALA A 239 -2.90 -12.63 2.29
CA ALA A 239 -3.73 -12.79 1.10
C ALA A 239 -5.21 -12.53 1.41
N GLY A 240 -5.97 -12.09 0.43
CA GLY A 240 -7.42 -12.12 0.49
C GLY A 240 -7.94 -13.45 -0.07
N GLN A 241 -8.90 -14.09 0.60
CA GLN A 241 -9.48 -15.38 0.22
C GLN A 241 -10.01 -15.41 -1.22
N TYR A 242 -10.55 -14.30 -1.71
CA TYR A 242 -11.17 -14.18 -3.03
C TYR A 242 -10.29 -13.41 -4.02
N ASP A 243 -8.98 -13.26 -3.72
CA ASP A 243 -8.05 -12.61 -4.65
C ASP A 243 -7.98 -13.37 -5.97
N ARG A 244 -8.29 -12.68 -7.07
CA ARG A 244 -8.25 -13.20 -8.45
C ARG A 244 -7.13 -12.59 -9.28
N VAL A 245 -6.39 -11.66 -8.70
CA VAL A 245 -5.22 -11.02 -9.31
C VAL A 245 -3.95 -11.78 -8.91
N THR A 246 -3.76 -11.95 -7.59
CA THR A 246 -2.71 -12.80 -7.02
C THR A 246 -3.40 -13.90 -6.21
N LEU A 247 -3.45 -15.11 -6.75
CA LEU A 247 -4.14 -16.22 -6.11
C LEU A 247 -3.62 -16.44 -4.69
N PRO A 248 -4.48 -16.74 -3.70
CA PRO A 248 -4.04 -17.06 -2.33
C PRO A 248 -2.99 -18.17 -2.29
N ALA A 249 -3.09 -19.15 -3.20
CA ALA A 249 -2.11 -20.22 -3.35
C ALA A 249 -0.71 -19.71 -3.73
N ALA A 250 -0.61 -18.64 -4.54
CA ALA A 250 0.67 -18.00 -4.87
C ALA A 250 1.31 -17.33 -3.65
N SER A 251 0.51 -16.62 -2.87
CA SER A 251 0.98 -15.98 -1.63
C SER A 251 1.36 -17.00 -0.56
N ARG A 252 0.65 -18.12 -0.48
CA ARG A 252 1.01 -19.25 0.40
C ARG A 252 2.34 -19.87 0.00
N ALA A 253 2.52 -20.19 -1.29
CA ALA A 253 3.77 -20.73 -1.81
C ALA A 253 4.95 -19.75 -1.60
N LEU A 254 4.71 -18.44 -1.70
CA LEU A 254 5.70 -17.43 -1.35
C LEU A 254 6.12 -17.53 0.13
N ALA A 255 5.16 -17.62 1.04
CA ALA A 255 5.44 -17.75 2.47
C ALA A 255 6.22 -19.02 2.79
N GLU A 256 5.89 -20.14 2.15
CA GLU A 256 6.57 -21.42 2.31
C GLU A 256 8.03 -21.40 1.79
N ALA A 257 8.31 -20.55 0.80
CA ALA A 257 9.65 -20.42 0.19
C ALA A 257 10.56 -19.41 0.91
N LEU A 258 10.01 -18.57 1.79
CA LEU A 258 10.79 -17.61 2.59
C LEU A 258 11.37 -18.25 3.85
N PRO A 259 12.59 -17.85 4.30
CA PRO A 259 13.26 -18.47 5.48
C PRO A 259 12.51 -18.31 6.80
N ASP A 260 11.89 -17.15 7.05
CA ASP A 260 11.12 -16.84 8.26
C ASP A 260 9.85 -16.09 7.86
N ALA A 261 8.81 -16.83 7.50
CA ALA A 261 7.56 -16.22 7.09
C ALA A 261 6.33 -16.89 7.72
N ARG A 262 5.30 -16.08 7.91
CA ARG A 262 3.95 -16.50 8.30
C ARG A 262 2.97 -16.14 7.23
N TYR A 263 1.97 -16.99 7.03
CA TYR A 263 0.89 -16.77 6.08
C TYR A 263 -0.42 -16.55 6.83
N VAL A 264 -1.14 -15.51 6.42
CA VAL A 264 -2.51 -15.22 6.89
C VAL A 264 -3.41 -14.97 5.70
N GLU A 265 -4.57 -15.60 5.69
CA GLU A 265 -5.62 -15.39 4.69
C GLU A 265 -6.80 -14.67 5.33
N ILE A 266 -7.12 -13.45 4.87
CA ILE A 266 -8.27 -12.70 5.34
C ILE A 266 -9.50 -13.21 4.61
N ARG A 267 -10.45 -13.76 5.37
CA ARG A 267 -11.70 -14.33 4.83
C ARG A 267 -12.54 -13.24 4.16
N ARG A 268 -13.18 -13.59 3.04
CA ARG A 268 -14.05 -12.69 2.27
C ARG A 268 -13.39 -11.39 1.78
N ALA A 269 -12.08 -11.26 1.87
CA ALA A 269 -11.30 -10.21 1.23
C ALA A 269 -10.88 -10.63 -0.19
N ALA A 270 -10.69 -9.66 -1.07
CA ALA A 270 -10.08 -9.84 -2.38
C ALA A 270 -8.66 -9.23 -2.42
N HIS A 271 -8.23 -8.62 -3.52
CA HIS A 271 -6.85 -8.14 -3.73
C HIS A 271 -6.40 -6.99 -2.82
N ALA A 272 -7.34 -6.23 -2.23
CA ALA A 272 -7.06 -5.10 -1.34
C ALA A 272 -7.66 -5.31 0.06
N PRO A 273 -7.15 -6.28 0.86
CA PRO A 273 -7.70 -6.58 2.19
C PRO A 273 -7.61 -5.39 3.16
N PHE A 274 -6.62 -4.53 3.02
CA PHE A 274 -6.46 -3.31 3.83
C PHE A 274 -7.55 -2.25 3.58
N LEU A 275 -8.30 -2.33 2.49
CA LEU A 275 -9.46 -1.46 2.22
C LEU A 275 -10.77 -2.10 2.68
N SER A 276 -10.94 -3.40 2.44
CA SER A 276 -12.19 -4.10 2.78
C SER A 276 -12.29 -4.49 4.27
N HIS A 277 -11.15 -4.69 4.93
CA HIS A 277 -11.03 -5.17 6.32
C HIS A 277 -10.03 -4.31 7.09
N THR A 278 -10.11 -2.98 6.97
CA THR A 278 -9.08 -2.02 7.41
C THR A 278 -8.68 -2.23 8.86
N ALA A 279 -9.64 -2.30 9.80
CA ALA A 279 -9.36 -2.46 11.22
C ALA A 279 -8.72 -3.82 11.56
N GLU A 280 -9.23 -4.92 10.99
CA GLU A 280 -8.68 -6.27 11.16
C GLU A 280 -7.24 -6.33 10.60
N PHE A 281 -7.05 -5.80 9.41
CA PHE A 281 -5.75 -5.73 8.75
C PHE A 281 -4.74 -4.90 9.57
N ALA A 282 -5.15 -3.72 10.04
CA ALA A 282 -4.30 -2.85 10.86
C ALA A 282 -3.89 -3.54 12.18
N ALA A 283 -4.83 -4.20 12.86
CA ALA A 283 -4.56 -4.94 14.09
C ALA A 283 -3.57 -6.10 13.85
N LEU A 284 -3.76 -6.86 12.76
CA LEU A 284 -2.86 -7.97 12.37
C LEU A 284 -1.44 -7.47 12.10
N VAL A 285 -1.30 -6.41 11.29
CA VAL A 285 0.00 -5.83 10.94
C VAL A 285 0.67 -5.24 12.19
N THR A 286 -0.07 -4.50 13.03
CA THR A 286 0.47 -3.93 14.27
C THR A 286 1.03 -5.00 15.20
N ARG A 287 0.29 -6.08 15.44
CA ARG A 287 0.76 -7.21 16.27
C ARG A 287 2.05 -7.81 15.72
N PHE A 288 2.11 -8.05 14.41
CA PHE A 288 3.31 -8.57 13.76
C PHE A 288 4.51 -7.62 13.93
N LEU A 289 4.32 -6.32 13.68
CA LEU A 289 5.39 -5.32 13.78
C LEU A 289 5.87 -5.14 15.23
N GLN A 290 5.03 -5.40 16.23
CA GLN A 290 5.39 -5.41 17.65
C GLN A 290 6.02 -6.71 18.12
N GLY A 291 6.22 -7.69 17.25
CA GLY A 291 6.92 -8.95 17.58
C GLY A 291 6.03 -10.06 18.12
N ASP A 292 4.72 -9.97 18.00
CA ASP A 292 3.82 -11.06 18.37
C ASP A 292 4.09 -12.29 17.50
N THR A 293 4.44 -13.40 18.14
CA THR A 293 4.74 -14.67 17.48
C THR A 293 3.49 -15.54 17.29
N ALA A 294 2.39 -15.25 17.96
CA ALA A 294 1.16 -16.04 17.96
C ALA A 294 0.14 -15.59 16.87
N ILE A 295 0.62 -15.02 15.77
CA ILE A 295 -0.26 -14.57 14.68
C ILE A 295 -0.80 -15.79 13.93
N THR A 296 -2.09 -16.04 14.09
CA THR A 296 -2.88 -16.99 13.30
C THR A 296 -3.98 -16.24 12.57
N ALA A 297 -4.47 -16.81 11.47
CA ALA A 297 -5.70 -16.32 10.83
C ALA A 297 -6.81 -16.26 11.89
N THR A 298 -7.47 -15.13 12.03
CA THR A 298 -8.73 -15.05 12.79
C THR A 298 -9.77 -15.89 12.06
N SER A 299 -10.35 -16.86 12.77
CA SER A 299 -11.34 -17.84 12.27
C SER A 299 -12.59 -17.16 11.73
#